data_823cee155a19c281e9f630189bbfe14c
#
_entry.id   823cee155a19c281e9f630189bbfe14c
#
_cell.length_a   1.000
_cell.length_b   1.000
_cell.length_c   1.000
_cell.angle_alpha   90.00
_cell.angle_beta   90.00
_cell.angle_gamma   90.00
#
_symmetry.space_group_name_H-M   'P 1'
#
loop_
_entity.id
_entity.type
_entity.pdbx_description
1 polymer ?
#
loop_
_entity_poly.entity_id
_entity_poly.type
_entity_poly.pdbx_seq_one_letter_code
_entity_poly.pdbx_strand_id
1 'polypeptide(L)'
;MKNCNKLALVVTAIAGLSAVQPVFGQGCIISRSNGEVGGPQSEGGYMQAGDFQLGIGYRHQFSFRHFVGPVEQTYRIQQGTQVMNKLNLQNYSLTYQVTSRYSVTADIPVLLASRHTHNSPITYTTSGIGDVAFMVNGWVWNPKENTRGNVQLGFGLLLPTGKNNITNNVDAFDGKGPQVKVVDYSIQPGQGGWGMPFQWVAYKNVGNSQLYFNGSYTAMFQSINYNTLRNTTTSPTLTQYNSISDQYLLEAGIAHPISKVKGLTLTVGPRMEGAPARNLFPGDNLGFRRPGFAISIEPGFQYVHGGSVFSAQVGKAFYRDRTRSVPDVINGGHGDAAFADYVWLASYSYRFSSPFHHQTPADHAMADHNKLASAGTR
;
A
#
# COMPACT_ATOMS: atom_id res chain seq x y z
N MET A 1 19.48 -9.96 -36.89
CA MET A 1 18.07 -9.57 -37.05
C MET A 1 17.03 -10.47 -36.34
N LYS A 2 17.43 -11.42 -35.43
CA LYS A 2 16.45 -12.33 -34.74
C LYS A 2 16.06 -11.92 -33.31
N ASN A 3 16.65 -10.87 -32.77
CA ASN A 3 16.38 -10.46 -31.37
C ASN A 3 15.39 -9.27 -31.25
N CYS A 4 15.05 -8.59 -32.33
CA CYS A 4 14.09 -7.49 -32.32
C CYS A 4 12.62 -7.95 -32.18
N ASN A 5 12.30 -9.17 -32.66
CA ASN A 5 10.92 -9.68 -32.60
C ASN A 5 10.48 -10.15 -31.21
N LYS A 6 11.42 -10.47 -30.32
CA LYS A 6 11.06 -10.88 -28.94
C LYS A 6 10.72 -9.69 -28.03
N LEU A 7 11.34 -8.54 -28.28
CA LEU A 7 11.03 -7.32 -27.54
C LEU A 7 9.69 -6.73 -27.99
N ALA A 8 9.39 -6.80 -29.30
CA ALA A 8 8.09 -6.42 -29.84
C ALA A 8 6.95 -7.28 -29.30
N LEU A 9 7.18 -8.60 -29.10
CA LEU A 9 6.17 -9.51 -28.57
C LEU A 9 5.83 -9.23 -27.08
N VAL A 10 6.82 -8.82 -26.28
CA VAL A 10 6.60 -8.45 -24.87
C VAL A 10 5.86 -7.11 -24.77
N VAL A 11 6.19 -6.15 -25.63
CA VAL A 11 5.48 -4.85 -25.70
C VAL A 11 4.05 -5.05 -26.23
N THR A 12 3.85 -5.95 -27.19
CA THR A 12 2.51 -6.26 -27.73
C THR A 12 1.67 -7.07 -26.76
N ALA A 13 2.27 -7.93 -25.92
CA ALA A 13 1.55 -8.64 -24.84
C ALA A 13 1.09 -7.69 -23.72
N ILE A 14 1.89 -6.63 -23.42
CA ILE A 14 1.49 -5.58 -22.48
C ILE A 14 0.39 -4.68 -23.09
N ALA A 15 0.43 -4.44 -24.40
CA ALA A 15 -0.61 -3.68 -25.11
C ALA A 15 -1.90 -4.49 -25.35
N GLY A 16 -1.84 -5.83 -25.41
CA GLY A 16 -3.00 -6.71 -25.57
C GLY A 16 -3.86 -6.90 -24.32
N LEU A 17 -3.38 -6.53 -23.14
CA LEU A 17 -4.14 -6.52 -21.88
C LEU A 17 -5.02 -5.27 -21.70
N SER A 18 -5.06 -4.38 -22.69
CA SER A 18 -5.81 -3.12 -22.66
C SER A 18 -7.31 -3.25 -22.95
N ALA A 19 -7.86 -4.46 -23.07
CA ALA A 19 -9.30 -4.69 -23.27
C ALA A 19 -10.06 -5.01 -21.96
N VAL A 20 -9.41 -4.95 -20.80
CA VAL A 20 -10.11 -4.94 -19.51
C VAL A 20 -10.63 -3.52 -19.30
N GLN A 21 -11.94 -3.38 -19.19
CA GLN A 21 -12.58 -2.08 -18.89
C GLN A 21 -11.87 -1.43 -17.71
N PRO A 22 -11.51 -0.15 -17.79
CA PRO A 22 -10.72 0.50 -16.76
C PRO A 22 -11.47 0.43 -15.42
N VAL A 23 -10.89 -0.26 -14.45
CA VAL A 23 -11.30 -0.30 -13.06
C VAL A 23 -10.59 0.85 -12.36
N PHE A 24 -11.30 1.76 -11.82
CA PHE A 24 -10.87 3.12 -11.44
C PHE A 24 -10.80 3.34 -9.93
N GLY A 25 -9.78 3.96 -9.43
CA GLY A 25 -9.41 4.06 -8.02
C GLY A 25 -9.30 5.49 -7.40
N GLN A 26 -9.30 5.74 -6.10
CA GLN A 26 -9.48 7.02 -5.36
C GLN A 26 -8.22 7.85 -5.11
N GLY A 27 -8.30 9.16 -5.21
CA GLY A 27 -7.24 10.13 -5.03
C GLY A 27 -7.00 10.69 -3.62
N CYS A 28 -7.74 10.34 -2.60
CA CYS A 28 -7.43 10.65 -1.21
C CYS A 28 -7.24 9.37 -0.41
N ILE A 29 -6.80 8.31 -1.05
CA ILE A 29 -6.70 7.04 -0.40
C ILE A 29 -5.27 6.74 -0.06
N ILE A 30 -5.16 6.35 1.16
CA ILE A 30 -4.01 5.69 1.71
C ILE A 30 -4.09 4.24 1.21
N SER A 31 -3.24 3.89 0.25
CA SER A 31 -2.81 2.51 0.20
C SER A 31 -2.08 2.29 1.52
N ARG A 32 -2.61 1.43 2.37
CA ARG A 32 -2.05 1.18 3.70
C ARG A 32 -0.84 0.24 3.64
N SER A 33 -0.47 -0.23 2.47
CA SER A 33 0.77 -0.96 2.26
C SER A 33 1.92 0.02 2.09
N ASN A 34 2.91 -0.13 2.91
CA ASN A 34 4.19 0.58 2.75
C ASN A 34 5.04 -0.12 1.71
N GLY A 35 4.59 -0.33 0.48
CA GLY A 35 5.32 -0.99 -0.59
C GLY A 35 6.79 -1.29 -0.24
N GLU A 36 7.05 -2.40 0.42
CA GLU A 36 8.43 -2.81 0.67
C GLU A 36 9.02 -3.24 -0.65
N VAL A 37 9.96 -2.46 -1.16
CA VAL A 37 10.70 -2.83 -2.37
C VAL A 37 11.59 -3.99 -2.00
N GLY A 38 11.33 -5.15 -2.53
CA GLY A 38 12.37 -6.09 -2.47
C GLY A 38 12.00 -7.55 -2.53
N GLY A 39 12.82 -8.27 -3.20
CA GLY A 39 13.06 -9.67 -2.95
C GLY A 39 14.09 -9.83 -1.82
N PRO A 40 14.45 -11.06 -1.47
CA PRO A 40 15.30 -11.40 -0.33
C PRO A 40 16.68 -10.77 -0.30
N GLN A 41 17.21 -10.30 -1.43
CA GLN A 41 18.50 -9.59 -1.46
C GLN A 41 18.37 -8.19 -0.87
N SER A 42 17.18 -7.59 -0.99
CA SER A 42 16.88 -6.28 -0.44
C SER A 42 16.55 -6.34 1.05
N GLU A 43 16.13 -7.49 1.56
CA GLU A 43 15.77 -7.68 2.98
C GLU A 43 16.89 -8.33 3.81
N GLY A 44 18.15 -8.31 3.35
CA GLY A 44 19.24 -8.97 4.07
C GLY A 44 19.25 -10.50 3.98
N GLY A 45 18.62 -11.06 2.96
CA GLY A 45 18.48 -12.49 2.72
C GLY A 45 17.14 -13.05 3.19
N TYR A 46 16.90 -14.34 2.95
CA TYR A 46 15.67 -15.02 3.39
C TYR A 46 15.68 -15.25 4.90
N MET A 47 14.51 -15.11 5.52
CA MET A 47 14.28 -15.53 6.90
C MET A 47 14.34 -17.07 7.00
N GLN A 48 14.86 -17.56 8.10
CA GLN A 48 14.85 -18.98 8.41
C GLN A 48 13.68 -19.33 9.31
N ALA A 49 13.26 -20.60 9.33
CA ALA A 49 12.22 -21.05 10.25
C ALA A 49 12.61 -20.67 11.70
N GLY A 50 11.69 -20.07 12.42
CA GLY A 50 11.89 -19.57 13.78
C GLY A 50 12.39 -18.12 13.87
N ASP A 51 12.74 -17.45 12.77
CA ASP A 51 13.11 -16.05 12.77
C ASP A 51 11.90 -15.15 12.98
N PHE A 52 12.16 -14.01 13.63
CA PHE A 52 11.23 -12.89 13.73
C PHE A 52 11.77 -11.68 12.99
N GLN A 53 10.89 -10.87 12.45
CA GLN A 53 11.19 -9.54 11.93
C GLN A 53 10.21 -8.53 12.51
N LEU A 54 10.74 -7.50 13.15
CA LEU A 54 9.99 -6.31 13.55
C LEU A 54 10.19 -5.25 12.47
N GLY A 55 9.10 -4.58 12.08
CA GLY A 55 9.15 -3.51 11.10
C GLY A 55 8.40 -2.28 11.58
N ILE A 56 8.88 -1.13 11.15
CA ILE A 56 8.17 0.14 11.23
C ILE A 56 8.27 0.83 9.87
N GLY A 57 7.12 1.09 9.27
CA GLY A 57 6.99 1.85 8.05
C GLY A 57 6.42 3.23 8.34
N TYR A 58 6.79 4.22 7.54
CA TYR A 58 6.26 5.56 7.59
C TYR A 58 5.87 6.03 6.20
N ARG A 59 4.66 6.58 6.09
CA ARG A 59 4.15 7.20 4.87
C ARG A 59 3.69 8.62 5.19
N HIS A 60 4.19 9.58 4.40
CA HIS A 60 3.72 10.95 4.42
C HIS A 60 3.15 11.34 3.05
N GLN A 61 2.00 12.01 3.09
CA GLN A 61 1.37 12.49 1.87
C GLN A 61 0.59 13.78 2.16
N PHE A 62 0.70 14.74 1.24
CA PHE A 62 -0.04 15.99 1.25
C PHE A 62 -0.84 16.12 -0.04
N SER A 63 -2.18 16.05 0.07
CA SER A 63 -3.10 16.07 -1.07
C SER A 63 -3.83 17.40 -1.10
N PHE A 64 -3.73 18.13 -2.22
CA PHE A 64 -4.33 19.46 -2.35
C PHE A 64 -4.76 19.80 -3.79
N ARG A 65 -4.26 19.07 -4.80
CA ARG A 65 -4.61 19.29 -6.20
C ARG A 65 -5.84 18.47 -6.55
N HIS A 66 -6.89 19.14 -6.97
CA HIS A 66 -8.19 18.53 -7.28
C HIS A 66 -8.29 18.10 -8.75
N PHE A 67 -8.87 16.92 -8.99
CA PHE A 67 -9.05 16.36 -10.32
C PHE A 67 -10.49 15.86 -10.51
N VAL A 68 -11.03 16.07 -11.72
CA VAL A 68 -12.23 15.46 -12.27
C VAL A 68 -11.81 14.67 -13.49
N GLY A 69 -11.89 13.34 -13.46
CA GLY A 69 -11.15 12.54 -14.43
C GLY A 69 -9.67 12.86 -14.35
N PRO A 70 -8.97 12.91 -15.48
CA PRO A 70 -7.55 13.31 -15.53
C PRO A 70 -7.35 14.85 -15.54
N VAL A 71 -8.41 15.64 -15.51
CA VAL A 71 -8.36 17.11 -15.65
C VAL A 71 -8.26 17.77 -14.28
N GLU A 72 -7.16 18.51 -14.09
CA GLU A 72 -6.95 19.29 -12.87
C GLU A 72 -7.89 20.48 -12.78
N GLN A 73 -8.49 20.68 -11.60
CA GLN A 73 -9.39 21.77 -11.28
C GLN A 73 -8.61 22.96 -10.68
N THR A 74 -7.75 23.59 -11.48
CA THR A 74 -6.85 24.68 -11.05
C THR A 74 -7.58 25.89 -10.46
N TYR A 75 -8.84 26.13 -10.86
CA TYR A 75 -9.68 27.20 -10.32
C TYR A 75 -9.89 27.08 -8.80
N ARG A 76 -9.81 25.86 -8.24
CA ARG A 76 -9.95 25.66 -6.79
C ARG A 76 -8.83 26.32 -6.01
N ILE A 77 -7.59 26.29 -6.52
CA ILE A 77 -6.45 27.00 -5.93
C ILE A 77 -6.65 28.51 -6.07
N GLN A 78 -7.05 28.97 -7.25
CA GLN A 78 -7.27 30.39 -7.53
C GLN A 78 -8.38 31.01 -6.65
N GLN A 79 -9.44 30.24 -6.38
CA GLN A 79 -10.58 30.66 -5.56
C GLN A 79 -10.44 30.32 -4.07
N GLY A 80 -9.33 29.67 -3.66
CA GLY A 80 -9.14 29.22 -2.28
C GLY A 80 -10.14 28.13 -1.82
N THR A 81 -10.71 27.35 -2.74
CA THR A 81 -11.70 26.31 -2.43
C THR A 81 -11.10 24.91 -2.39
N GLN A 82 -9.78 24.77 -2.52
CA GLN A 82 -9.12 23.49 -2.41
C GLN A 82 -9.21 22.92 -1.00
N VAL A 83 -9.40 21.63 -0.94
CA VAL A 83 -9.31 20.85 0.29
C VAL A 83 -7.91 20.25 0.39
N MET A 84 -7.27 20.45 1.52
CA MET A 84 -5.94 19.96 1.83
C MET A 84 -6.01 18.87 2.88
N ASN A 85 -5.44 17.69 2.59
CA ASN A 85 -5.29 16.60 3.55
C ASN A 85 -3.80 16.31 3.74
N LYS A 86 -3.37 16.32 4.99
CA LYS A 86 -2.04 15.88 5.40
C LYS A 86 -2.17 14.57 6.15
N LEU A 87 -1.48 13.55 5.69
CA LEU A 87 -1.56 12.21 6.25
C LEU A 87 -0.15 11.73 6.61
N ASN A 88 -0.04 11.23 7.84
CA ASN A 88 1.13 10.54 8.35
C ASN A 88 0.65 9.18 8.84
N LEU A 89 1.06 8.13 8.15
CA LEU A 89 0.73 6.76 8.49
C LEU A 89 2.00 6.05 8.95
N GLN A 90 1.97 5.51 10.14
CA GLN A 90 2.97 4.59 10.66
C GLN A 90 2.40 3.18 10.58
N ASN A 91 3.17 2.21 10.11
CA ASN A 91 2.78 0.80 10.10
C ASN A 91 3.76 0.00 10.93
N TYR A 92 3.30 -0.65 11.97
CA TYR A 92 4.09 -1.54 12.81
C TYR A 92 3.79 -2.97 12.39
N SER A 93 4.84 -3.72 12.04
CA SER A 93 4.71 -5.11 11.59
C SER A 93 5.50 -6.06 12.47
N LEU A 94 4.94 -7.23 12.69
CA LEU A 94 5.63 -8.37 13.29
C LEU A 94 5.45 -9.58 12.37
N THR A 95 6.55 -10.07 11.84
CA THR A 95 6.57 -11.28 11.01
C THR A 95 7.26 -12.41 11.75
N TYR A 96 6.66 -13.59 11.73
CA TYR A 96 7.24 -14.84 12.20
C TYR A 96 7.39 -15.82 11.03
N GLN A 97 8.59 -16.32 10.83
CA GLN A 97 8.90 -17.31 9.80
C GLN A 97 8.61 -18.72 10.31
N VAL A 98 7.51 -19.29 9.84
CA VAL A 98 7.05 -20.62 10.30
C VAL A 98 7.90 -21.73 9.70
N THR A 99 8.20 -21.63 8.40
CA THR A 99 9.07 -22.57 7.67
C THR A 99 9.98 -21.79 6.73
N SER A 100 10.89 -22.43 6.01
CA SER A 100 11.69 -21.75 4.98
C SER A 100 10.86 -21.06 3.87
N ARG A 101 9.58 -21.42 3.72
CA ARG A 101 8.68 -20.87 2.67
C ARG A 101 7.54 -20.05 3.20
N TYR A 102 7.04 -20.30 4.41
CA TYR A 102 5.83 -19.70 4.94
C TYR A 102 6.09 -18.83 6.15
N SER A 103 5.50 -17.66 6.17
CA SER A 103 5.52 -16.72 7.28
C SER A 103 4.12 -16.21 7.60
N VAL A 104 3.93 -15.75 8.83
CA VAL A 104 2.75 -15.02 9.28
C VAL A 104 3.15 -13.62 9.69
N THR A 105 2.34 -12.63 9.35
CA THR A 105 2.59 -11.22 9.65
C THR A 105 1.36 -10.60 10.30
N ALA A 106 1.57 -9.79 11.33
CA ALA A 106 0.57 -8.89 11.88
C ALA A 106 0.99 -7.46 11.56
N ASP A 107 0.08 -6.65 11.02
CA ASP A 107 0.27 -5.26 10.66
C ASP A 107 -0.68 -4.37 11.44
N ILE A 108 -0.13 -3.36 12.12
CA ILE A 108 -0.86 -2.42 12.97
C ILE A 108 -0.59 -1.00 12.46
N PRO A 109 -1.48 -0.41 11.65
CA PRO A 109 -1.32 0.95 11.19
C PRO A 109 -1.77 1.96 12.25
N VAL A 110 -1.05 3.09 12.35
CA VAL A 110 -1.40 4.24 13.19
C VAL A 110 -1.46 5.47 12.30
N LEU A 111 -2.61 6.10 12.23
CA LEU A 111 -2.84 7.30 11.43
C LEU A 111 -2.79 8.55 12.29
N LEU A 112 -2.11 9.59 11.75
CA LEU A 112 -2.18 10.97 12.21
C LEU A 112 -2.51 11.80 10.97
N ALA A 113 -3.68 12.40 10.95
CA ALA A 113 -4.16 13.13 9.77
C ALA A 113 -4.77 14.47 10.12
N SER A 114 -4.70 15.41 9.18
CA SER A 114 -5.39 16.68 9.26
C SER A 114 -6.06 17.01 7.94
N ARG A 115 -7.14 17.77 8.03
CA ARG A 115 -7.89 18.30 6.89
C ARG A 115 -8.19 19.76 7.09
N HIS A 116 -7.99 20.53 6.03
CA HIS A 116 -8.22 21.95 5.98
C HIS A 116 -8.81 22.32 4.62
N THR A 117 -9.77 23.26 4.61
CA THR A 117 -10.21 23.93 3.38
C THR A 117 -9.66 25.34 3.42
N HIS A 118 -9.02 25.80 2.35
CA HIS A 118 -8.22 27.04 2.35
C HIS A 118 -8.99 28.27 2.87
N ASN A 119 -10.23 28.44 2.47
CA ASN A 119 -11.08 29.56 2.89
C ASN A 119 -11.86 29.32 4.20
N SER A 120 -11.57 28.22 4.93
CA SER A 120 -12.08 27.98 6.28
C SER A 120 -11.00 28.27 7.32
N PRO A 121 -11.31 28.92 8.45
CA PRO A 121 -10.36 29.13 9.53
C PRO A 121 -10.07 27.83 10.30
N ILE A 122 -10.78 26.74 10.00
CA ILE A 122 -10.75 25.51 10.79
C ILE A 122 -9.86 24.46 10.14
N THR A 123 -8.89 23.96 10.92
CA THR A 123 -8.17 22.72 10.63
C THR A 123 -8.59 21.68 11.66
N TYR A 124 -9.07 20.55 11.20
CA TYR A 124 -9.43 19.46 12.08
C TYR A 124 -8.54 18.24 11.85
N THR A 125 -8.26 17.54 12.95
CA THR A 125 -7.30 16.44 12.99
C THR A 125 -7.96 15.17 13.46
N THR A 126 -7.38 14.06 13.05
CA THR A 126 -7.73 12.72 13.55
C THR A 126 -6.45 11.95 13.87
N SER A 127 -6.55 11.07 14.84
CA SER A 127 -5.48 10.12 15.14
C SER A 127 -6.06 8.82 15.69
N GLY A 128 -5.35 7.74 15.49
CA GLY A 128 -5.70 6.45 16.07
C GLY A 128 -5.11 5.27 15.33
N ILE A 129 -5.29 4.11 15.94
CA ILE A 129 -4.99 2.82 15.31
C ILE A 129 -5.98 2.63 14.17
N GLY A 130 -5.48 2.17 13.02
CA GLY A 130 -6.28 1.82 11.87
C GLY A 130 -6.78 0.38 11.90
N ASP A 131 -7.16 -0.13 10.73
CA ASP A 131 -7.62 -1.50 10.60
C ASP A 131 -6.41 -2.44 10.63
N VAL A 132 -6.37 -3.36 11.60
CA VAL A 132 -5.28 -4.33 11.78
C VAL A 132 -5.42 -5.46 10.76
N ALA A 133 -4.29 -5.86 10.16
CA ALA A 133 -4.26 -6.98 9.23
C ALA A 133 -3.40 -8.13 9.75
N PHE A 134 -3.85 -9.36 9.46
CA PHE A 134 -3.07 -10.57 9.63
C PHE A 134 -2.89 -11.24 8.27
N MET A 135 -1.65 -11.59 7.95
CA MET A 135 -1.27 -12.14 6.66
C MET A 135 -0.57 -13.48 6.82
N VAL A 136 -0.84 -14.38 5.90
CA VAL A 136 -0.04 -15.59 5.67
C VAL A 136 0.64 -15.43 4.33
N ASN A 137 1.97 -15.51 4.31
CA ASN A 137 2.78 -15.35 3.11
C ASN A 137 3.50 -16.65 2.78
N GLY A 138 3.60 -16.95 1.48
CA GLY A 138 4.26 -18.17 1.02
C GLY A 138 5.07 -17.93 -0.25
N TRP A 139 6.34 -18.36 -0.27
CA TRP A 139 7.15 -18.40 -1.47
C TRP A 139 6.70 -19.56 -2.35
N VAL A 140 6.45 -19.30 -3.63
CA VAL A 140 6.04 -20.32 -4.61
C VAL A 140 7.12 -21.39 -4.77
N TRP A 141 8.36 -20.98 -4.85
CA TRP A 141 9.51 -21.89 -4.89
C TRP A 141 10.31 -21.78 -3.60
N ASN A 142 11.02 -22.84 -3.26
CA ASN A 142 11.93 -22.82 -2.10
C ASN A 142 13.01 -21.75 -2.31
N PRO A 143 13.08 -20.73 -1.44
CA PRO A 143 14.03 -19.63 -1.62
C PRO A 143 15.49 -20.07 -1.62
N LYS A 144 15.84 -21.15 -0.89
CA LYS A 144 17.22 -21.68 -0.82
C LYS A 144 17.67 -22.28 -2.15
N GLU A 145 16.72 -22.78 -2.96
CA GLU A 145 16.99 -23.42 -4.23
C GLU A 145 16.86 -22.46 -5.42
N ASN A 146 15.99 -21.46 -5.30
CA ASN A 146 15.64 -20.54 -6.38
C ASN A 146 16.14 -19.12 -6.11
N THR A 147 17.46 -18.94 -6.18
CA THR A 147 18.13 -17.67 -5.90
C THR A 147 18.03 -16.65 -7.04
N ARG A 148 17.71 -17.09 -8.28
CA ARG A 148 17.65 -16.22 -9.45
C ARG A 148 16.36 -15.43 -9.60
N GLY A 149 15.32 -15.85 -8.90
CA GLY A 149 14.01 -15.20 -8.94
C GLY A 149 12.97 -16.03 -8.21
N ASN A 150 11.97 -15.37 -7.65
CA ASN A 150 10.91 -16.05 -6.93
C ASN A 150 9.63 -15.17 -6.91
N VAL A 151 8.54 -15.78 -6.48
CA VAL A 151 7.26 -15.11 -6.24
C VAL A 151 6.78 -15.49 -4.85
N GLN A 152 6.48 -14.51 -4.04
CA GLN A 152 5.76 -14.68 -2.78
C GLN A 152 4.31 -14.26 -2.98
N LEU A 153 3.39 -15.03 -2.46
CA LEU A 153 1.97 -14.70 -2.41
C LEU A 153 1.55 -14.62 -0.95
N GLY A 154 0.71 -13.64 -0.64
CA GLY A 154 0.18 -13.43 0.69
C GLY A 154 -1.34 -13.27 0.65
N PHE A 155 -2.02 -13.86 1.61
CA PHE A 155 -3.44 -13.69 1.86
C PHE A 155 -3.65 -13.37 3.32
N GLY A 156 -4.70 -12.60 3.62
CA GLY A 156 -4.93 -12.21 4.99
C GLY A 156 -6.35 -11.82 5.31
N LEU A 157 -6.51 -11.34 6.53
CA LEU A 157 -7.75 -10.81 7.05
C LEU A 157 -7.49 -9.41 7.60
N LEU A 158 -8.27 -8.43 7.13
CA LEU A 158 -8.31 -7.07 7.64
C LEU A 158 -9.48 -6.94 8.61
N LEU A 159 -9.16 -6.53 9.84
CA LEU A 159 -10.14 -6.35 10.90
C LEU A 159 -10.59 -4.89 10.98
N PRO A 160 -11.88 -4.57 11.18
CA PRO A 160 -12.38 -3.20 11.31
C PRO A 160 -12.07 -2.62 12.72
N THR A 161 -10.80 -2.60 13.10
CA THR A 161 -10.36 -2.12 14.43
C THR A 161 -10.20 -0.61 14.50
N GLY A 162 -10.00 0.03 13.36
CA GLY A 162 -9.84 1.47 13.27
C GLY A 162 -11.18 2.20 13.42
N LYS A 163 -11.15 3.32 14.17
CA LYS A 163 -12.31 4.20 14.25
C LYS A 163 -12.64 4.80 12.88
N ASN A 164 -13.90 4.76 12.49
CA ASN A 164 -14.40 5.27 11.21
C ASN A 164 -15.48 6.37 11.40
N ASN A 165 -15.72 6.78 12.63
CA ASN A 165 -16.76 7.72 13.03
C ASN A 165 -16.24 8.85 13.95
N ILE A 166 -14.98 9.18 13.86
CA ILE A 166 -14.38 10.29 14.62
C ILE A 166 -15.08 11.58 14.21
N THR A 167 -15.50 12.35 15.21
CA THR A 167 -16.13 13.65 15.05
C THR A 167 -15.16 14.78 15.37
N ASN A 168 -15.40 15.94 14.76
CA ASN A 168 -14.68 17.19 15.05
C ASN A 168 -15.60 18.38 14.73
N ASN A 169 -15.18 19.58 15.12
CA ASN A 169 -15.82 20.81 14.67
C ASN A 169 -15.51 21.04 13.18
N VAL A 170 -16.47 20.82 12.33
CA VAL A 170 -16.35 20.92 10.88
C VAL A 170 -17.16 22.11 10.40
N ASP A 171 -16.56 22.96 9.58
CA ASP A 171 -17.29 24.02 8.88
C ASP A 171 -18.13 23.40 7.75
N ALA A 172 -19.44 23.52 7.87
CA ALA A 172 -20.37 22.99 6.87
C ALA A 172 -20.63 23.98 5.73
N PHE A 173 -20.11 25.20 5.80
CA PHE A 173 -20.35 26.30 4.86
C PHE A 173 -21.85 26.61 4.63
N ASP A 174 -22.66 26.36 5.67
CA ASP A 174 -24.09 26.60 5.67
C ASP A 174 -24.51 27.92 6.40
N GLY A 175 -23.51 28.72 6.75
CA GLY A 175 -23.69 29.98 7.49
C GLY A 175 -23.99 29.84 8.99
N LYS A 176 -24.03 28.60 9.52
CA LYS A 176 -24.29 28.33 10.94
C LYS A 176 -23.02 28.18 11.77
N GLY A 177 -21.87 28.34 11.13
CA GLY A 177 -20.56 28.14 11.77
C GLY A 177 -20.18 26.68 12.00
N PRO A 178 -19.13 26.42 12.77
CA PRO A 178 -18.64 25.07 13.01
C PRO A 178 -19.66 24.20 13.75
N GLN A 179 -19.80 22.97 13.28
CA GLN A 179 -20.70 21.97 13.87
C GLN A 179 -19.95 20.68 14.13
N VAL A 180 -20.29 20.01 15.24
CA VAL A 180 -19.73 18.67 15.52
C VAL A 180 -20.31 17.67 14.53
N LYS A 181 -19.48 17.17 13.62
CA LYS A 181 -19.84 16.18 12.61
C LYS A 181 -18.78 15.12 12.48
N VAL A 182 -19.15 13.95 11.95
CA VAL A 182 -18.19 12.94 11.54
C VAL A 182 -17.29 13.54 10.46
N VAL A 183 -15.98 13.48 10.67
CA VAL A 183 -15.00 14.02 9.71
C VAL A 183 -14.95 13.17 8.44
N ASP A 184 -14.41 13.75 7.37
CA ASP A 184 -14.28 13.09 6.08
C ASP A 184 -13.53 11.75 6.21
N TYR A 185 -14.03 10.73 5.50
CA TYR A 185 -13.46 9.38 5.58
C TYR A 185 -11.99 9.30 5.12
N SER A 186 -11.51 10.27 4.34
CA SER A 186 -10.11 10.32 3.90
C SER A 186 -9.11 10.47 5.04
N ILE A 187 -9.54 10.96 6.18
CA ILE A 187 -8.72 11.13 7.38
C ILE A 187 -9.17 10.24 8.55
N GLN A 188 -10.13 9.35 8.35
CA GLN A 188 -10.51 8.37 9.38
C GLN A 188 -9.45 7.26 9.50
N PRO A 189 -9.09 6.80 10.70
CA PRO A 189 -8.14 5.69 10.89
C PRO A 189 -8.63 4.37 10.27
N GLY A 190 -9.90 4.04 10.39
CA GLY A 190 -10.53 2.83 9.86
C GLY A 190 -11.52 3.09 8.74
N GLN A 191 -11.84 2.05 7.96
CA GLN A 191 -12.92 2.09 6.98
C GLN A 191 -14.26 1.57 7.54
N GLY A 192 -14.20 0.75 8.60
CA GLY A 192 -15.39 0.19 9.27
C GLY A 192 -15.94 -1.07 8.63
N GLY A 193 -15.12 -1.80 7.88
CA GLY A 193 -15.51 -3.07 7.28
C GLY A 193 -14.40 -4.11 7.36
N TRP A 194 -14.78 -5.36 7.31
CA TRP A 194 -13.87 -6.48 7.14
C TRP A 194 -13.36 -6.53 5.71
N GLY A 195 -12.12 -6.98 5.52
CA GLY A 195 -11.52 -7.13 4.20
C GLY A 195 -10.56 -8.30 4.12
N MET A 196 -10.23 -8.67 2.89
CA MET A 196 -9.27 -9.70 2.57
C MET A 196 -8.13 -9.07 1.75
N PRO A 197 -6.99 -8.75 2.38
CA PRO A 197 -5.81 -8.35 1.66
C PRO A 197 -5.19 -9.55 0.94
N PHE A 198 -4.82 -9.32 -0.30
CA PHE A 198 -3.99 -10.15 -1.14
C PHE A 198 -2.76 -9.36 -1.54
N GLN A 199 -1.57 -9.97 -1.48
CA GLN A 199 -0.33 -9.33 -1.91
C GLN A 199 0.54 -10.31 -2.68
N TRP A 200 1.43 -9.75 -3.52
CA TRP A 200 2.49 -10.49 -4.17
C TRP A 200 3.77 -9.69 -4.20
N VAL A 201 4.87 -10.40 -4.09
CA VAL A 201 6.21 -9.89 -4.29
C VAL A 201 6.89 -10.81 -5.29
N ALA A 202 7.30 -10.27 -6.42
CA ALA A 202 7.99 -11.04 -7.46
C ALA A 202 9.30 -10.36 -7.82
N TYR A 203 10.35 -11.13 -7.99
CA TYR A 203 11.63 -10.60 -8.44
C TYR A 203 12.35 -11.55 -9.38
N LYS A 204 13.24 -10.99 -10.19
CA LYS A 204 14.13 -11.70 -11.10
C LYS A 204 15.49 -11.02 -11.15
N ASN A 205 16.54 -11.75 -10.82
CA ASN A 205 17.91 -11.27 -10.94
C ASN A 205 18.35 -11.31 -12.41
N VAL A 206 18.85 -10.19 -12.92
CA VAL A 206 19.33 -10.00 -14.28
C VAL A 206 20.69 -9.29 -14.22
N GLY A 207 21.76 -10.04 -14.47
CA GLY A 207 23.12 -9.54 -14.22
C GLY A 207 23.29 -9.14 -12.76
N ASN A 208 23.78 -7.92 -12.54
CA ASN A 208 23.97 -7.36 -11.19
C ASN A 208 22.73 -6.64 -10.66
N SER A 209 21.65 -6.58 -11.41
CA SER A 209 20.43 -5.90 -11.01
C SER A 209 19.30 -6.90 -10.75
N GLN A 210 18.28 -6.46 -10.05
CA GLN A 210 17.05 -7.19 -9.82
C GLN A 210 15.87 -6.42 -10.42
N LEU A 211 15.08 -7.09 -11.24
CA LEU A 211 13.76 -6.62 -11.62
C LEU A 211 12.78 -7.05 -10.53
N TYR A 212 11.88 -6.16 -10.15
CA TYR A 212 10.82 -6.47 -9.19
C TYR A 212 9.44 -6.09 -9.73
N PHE A 213 8.43 -6.81 -9.26
CA PHE A 213 7.02 -6.53 -9.49
C PHE A 213 6.23 -6.89 -8.24
N ASN A 214 5.78 -5.89 -7.53
CA ASN A 214 5.07 -6.02 -6.26
C ASN A 214 3.65 -5.48 -6.40
N GLY A 215 2.77 -5.93 -5.56
CA GLY A 215 1.46 -5.34 -5.49
C GLY A 215 0.62 -5.89 -4.37
N SER A 216 -0.47 -5.20 -4.13
CA SER A 216 -1.50 -5.63 -3.18
C SER A 216 -2.89 -5.24 -3.68
N TYR A 217 -3.86 -6.02 -3.28
CA TYR A 217 -5.28 -5.73 -3.44
C TYR A 217 -6.00 -6.10 -2.15
N THR A 218 -6.71 -5.15 -1.55
CA THR A 218 -7.56 -5.40 -0.39
C THR A 218 -9.00 -5.38 -0.83
N ALA A 219 -9.64 -6.55 -0.84
CA ALA A 219 -11.05 -6.70 -1.15
C ALA A 219 -11.89 -6.53 0.12
N MET A 220 -12.86 -5.62 0.11
CA MET A 220 -13.73 -5.32 1.24
C MET A 220 -15.04 -6.09 1.11
N PHE A 221 -15.54 -6.65 2.23
CA PHE A 221 -16.76 -7.47 2.24
C PHE A 221 -18.05 -6.62 2.35
N GLN A 222 -17.94 -5.37 2.79
CA GLN A 222 -19.05 -4.43 2.89
C GLN A 222 -18.85 -3.26 1.92
N SER A 223 -19.94 -2.68 1.43
CA SER A 223 -19.89 -1.53 0.51
C SER A 223 -20.06 -0.17 1.21
N ILE A 224 -20.67 -0.14 2.39
CA ILE A 224 -20.94 1.08 3.17
C ILE A 224 -20.70 0.86 4.67
N ASN A 225 -20.38 1.93 5.40
CA ASN A 225 -20.16 1.89 6.85
C ASN A 225 -21.22 2.61 7.68
N TYR A 226 -22.33 3.03 7.07
CA TYR A 226 -23.47 3.73 7.68
C TYR A 226 -23.13 5.08 8.35
N ASN A 227 -21.91 5.59 8.23
CA ASN A 227 -21.58 6.94 8.70
C ASN A 227 -21.99 7.98 7.67
N THR A 228 -22.72 9.00 8.10
CA THR A 228 -23.19 10.09 7.26
C THR A 228 -22.23 11.27 7.32
N LEU A 229 -21.76 11.72 6.15
CA LEU A 229 -21.00 12.98 6.01
C LEU A 229 -21.91 14.17 5.74
N ARG A 230 -23.08 13.94 5.16
CA ARG A 230 -23.91 14.98 4.56
C ARG A 230 -25.29 15.03 5.20
N ASN A 231 -25.90 16.20 5.13
CA ASN A 231 -27.28 16.37 5.52
C ASN A 231 -28.17 15.50 4.61
N THR A 232 -28.94 14.60 5.22
CA THR A 232 -29.82 13.65 4.52
C THR A 232 -30.90 14.32 3.68
N THR A 233 -31.24 15.59 3.98
CA THR A 233 -32.27 16.34 3.25
C THR A 233 -31.77 16.91 1.92
N THR A 234 -30.48 17.09 1.73
CA THR A 234 -29.89 17.72 0.53
C THR A 234 -28.99 16.77 -0.28
N SER A 235 -28.64 15.62 0.27
CA SER A 235 -27.81 14.63 -0.44
C SER A 235 -28.68 13.58 -1.11
N PRO A 236 -28.36 13.18 -2.34
CA PRO A 236 -29.02 12.03 -2.97
C PRO A 236 -28.92 10.82 -2.06
N THR A 237 -29.99 10.03 -1.97
CA THR A 237 -30.04 8.78 -1.17
C THR A 237 -28.88 7.85 -1.45
N LEU A 238 -28.37 7.85 -2.69
CA LEU A 238 -27.25 7.03 -3.13
C LEU A 238 -25.90 7.37 -2.47
N THR A 239 -25.73 8.59 -1.93
CA THR A 239 -24.47 9.05 -1.31
C THR A 239 -24.63 9.46 0.15
N GLN A 240 -25.71 9.02 0.78
CA GLN A 240 -25.99 9.35 2.17
C GLN A 240 -24.92 8.81 3.13
N TYR A 241 -24.44 7.60 2.89
CA TYR A 241 -23.43 6.93 3.71
C TYR A 241 -22.08 6.94 3.03
N ASN A 242 -21.01 6.83 3.83
CA ASN A 242 -19.68 6.60 3.30
C ASN A 242 -19.54 5.18 2.73
N SER A 243 -18.95 5.10 1.57
CA SER A 243 -18.57 3.82 0.97
C SER A 243 -17.30 3.27 1.61
N ILE A 244 -17.27 1.95 1.77
CA ILE A 244 -16.05 1.17 2.03
C ILE A 244 -15.52 0.69 0.68
N SER A 245 -14.29 1.10 0.34
CA SER A 245 -13.71 0.81 -0.97
C SER A 245 -12.60 -0.21 -0.88
N ASP A 246 -12.54 -1.10 -1.86
CA ASP A 246 -11.32 -1.85 -2.14
C ASP A 246 -10.15 -0.91 -2.37
N GLN A 247 -8.93 -1.39 -2.19
CA GLN A 247 -7.69 -0.65 -2.40
C GLN A 247 -6.70 -1.50 -3.17
N TYR A 248 -5.90 -0.89 -4.02
CA TYR A 248 -4.84 -1.58 -4.73
C TYR A 248 -3.57 -0.77 -4.85
N LEU A 249 -2.47 -1.49 -4.98
CA LEU A 249 -1.13 -0.99 -5.23
C LEU A 249 -0.44 -1.91 -6.24
N LEU A 250 0.24 -1.31 -7.20
CA LEU A 250 1.12 -1.97 -8.16
C LEU A 250 2.45 -1.23 -8.22
N GLU A 251 3.54 -1.96 -8.16
CA GLU A 251 4.90 -1.43 -8.30
C GLU A 251 5.70 -2.35 -9.19
N ALA A 252 6.48 -1.75 -10.09
CA ALA A 252 7.46 -2.49 -10.87
C ALA A 252 8.72 -1.64 -10.97
N GLY A 253 9.88 -2.27 -11.07
CA GLY A 253 11.09 -1.47 -11.18
C GLY A 253 12.36 -2.30 -11.23
N ILE A 254 13.46 -1.57 -11.07
CA ILE A 254 14.82 -2.09 -11.04
C ILE A 254 15.46 -1.70 -9.72
N ALA A 255 16.07 -2.69 -9.06
CA ALA A 255 16.92 -2.52 -7.90
C ALA A 255 18.37 -2.84 -8.32
N HIS A 256 19.30 -1.91 -8.06
CA HIS A 256 20.69 -2.03 -8.45
C HIS A 256 21.61 -1.85 -7.23
N PRO A 257 22.37 -2.89 -6.81
CA PRO A 257 23.30 -2.78 -5.70
C PRO A 257 24.50 -1.91 -6.08
N ILE A 258 24.91 -1.05 -5.16
CA ILE A 258 26.06 -0.16 -5.33
C ILE A 258 27.31 -0.85 -4.81
N SER A 259 28.18 -1.32 -5.70
CA SER A 259 29.36 -2.11 -5.36
C SER A 259 30.34 -1.39 -4.41
N LYS A 260 30.41 -0.06 -4.44
CA LYS A 260 31.27 0.75 -3.56
C LYS A 260 30.77 0.86 -2.13
N VAL A 261 29.49 0.59 -1.86
CA VAL A 261 28.87 0.68 -0.53
C VAL A 261 28.15 -0.62 -0.26
N LYS A 262 28.78 -1.48 0.52
CA LYS A 262 28.20 -2.79 0.88
C LYS A 262 26.85 -2.60 1.55
N GLY A 263 25.83 -3.32 1.05
CA GLY A 263 24.46 -3.30 1.56
C GLY A 263 23.57 -2.20 0.96
N LEU A 264 24.10 -1.25 0.17
CA LEU A 264 23.31 -0.20 -0.47
C LEU A 264 22.79 -0.69 -1.82
N THR A 265 21.47 -0.56 -2.02
CA THR A 265 20.79 -0.83 -3.27
C THR A 265 19.95 0.40 -3.64
N LEU A 266 20.07 0.88 -4.86
CA LEU A 266 19.20 1.94 -5.40
C LEU A 266 18.04 1.31 -6.14
N THR A 267 16.87 1.93 -6.05
CA THR A 267 15.63 1.46 -6.68
C THR A 267 14.99 2.56 -7.50
N VAL A 268 14.35 2.20 -8.59
CA VAL A 268 13.51 3.11 -9.36
C VAL A 268 12.48 2.33 -10.15
N GLY A 269 11.26 2.85 -10.20
CA GLY A 269 10.19 2.26 -11.00
C GLY A 269 8.88 3.02 -10.91
N PRO A 270 7.90 2.68 -11.74
CA PRO A 270 6.55 3.17 -11.63
C PRO A 270 5.82 2.53 -10.43
N ARG A 271 5.01 3.35 -9.79
CA ARG A 271 4.04 2.99 -8.76
C ARG A 271 2.65 3.46 -9.19
N MET A 272 1.65 2.59 -9.12
CA MET A 272 0.25 2.92 -9.30
C MET A 272 -0.52 2.53 -8.06
N GLU A 273 -1.28 3.45 -7.51
CA GLU A 273 -2.12 3.17 -6.34
C GLU A 273 -3.48 3.84 -6.45
N GLY A 274 -4.48 3.21 -5.85
CA GLY A 274 -5.82 3.73 -5.89
C GLY A 274 -6.90 2.84 -5.26
N ALA A 275 -8.17 3.16 -5.56
CA ALA A 275 -9.31 2.35 -5.19
C ALA A 275 -10.37 2.34 -6.30
N PRO A 276 -11.00 1.19 -6.60
CA PRO A 276 -11.89 1.01 -7.73
C PRO A 276 -13.25 1.68 -7.55
N ALA A 277 -13.93 1.95 -8.66
CA ALA A 277 -15.32 2.42 -8.64
C ALA A 277 -16.29 1.37 -8.10
N ARG A 278 -15.93 0.10 -8.22
CA ARG A 278 -16.68 -1.04 -7.72
C ARG A 278 -15.77 -1.96 -6.93
N ASN A 279 -16.27 -2.51 -5.84
CA ASN A 279 -15.58 -3.55 -5.09
C ASN A 279 -15.60 -4.88 -5.84
N LEU A 280 -14.62 -5.73 -5.54
CA LEU A 280 -14.51 -7.08 -6.09
C LEU A 280 -15.69 -7.96 -5.64
N PHE A 281 -16.04 -7.87 -4.35
CA PHE A 281 -17.21 -8.58 -3.85
C PHE A 281 -18.50 -7.84 -4.18
N PRO A 282 -19.59 -8.59 -4.43
CA PRO A 282 -20.85 -8.04 -4.85
C PRO A 282 -21.41 -7.07 -3.80
N GLY A 283 -22.04 -6.04 -4.29
CA GLY A 283 -22.73 -5.00 -3.55
C GLY A 283 -23.23 -3.98 -4.56
N ASP A 284 -24.14 -3.12 -4.14
CA ASP A 284 -24.66 -2.06 -4.97
C ASP A 284 -23.61 -0.99 -5.33
N ASN A 285 -22.50 -0.96 -4.56
CA ASN A 285 -21.42 0.03 -4.65
C ASN A 285 -21.92 1.47 -4.51
N LEU A 286 -23.02 1.62 -3.81
CA LEU A 286 -23.59 2.90 -3.41
C LEU A 286 -22.75 3.50 -2.28
N GLY A 287 -23.15 4.70 -1.86
CA GLY A 287 -22.42 5.45 -0.85
C GLY A 287 -21.46 6.45 -1.46
N PHE A 288 -21.03 7.38 -0.62
CA PHE A 288 -20.08 8.42 -1.01
C PHE A 288 -18.68 7.84 -1.18
N ARG A 289 -18.21 7.84 -2.41
CA ARG A 289 -16.92 7.28 -2.82
C ARG A 289 -16.21 8.25 -3.76
N ARG A 290 -14.89 8.33 -3.66
CA ARG A 290 -14.03 9.06 -4.59
C ARG A 290 -13.08 8.07 -5.28
N PRO A 291 -13.52 7.31 -6.28
CA PRO A 291 -12.65 6.41 -7.03
C PRO A 291 -11.65 7.18 -7.90
N GLY A 292 -10.47 6.66 -8.14
CA GLY A 292 -9.40 7.27 -8.92
C GLY A 292 -8.04 6.64 -8.59
N PHE A 293 -7.03 6.95 -9.33
CA PHE A 293 -5.67 6.44 -9.13
C PHE A 293 -4.61 7.50 -9.44
N ALA A 294 -3.44 7.29 -8.89
CA ALA A 294 -2.24 8.04 -9.25
C ALA A 294 -1.18 7.09 -9.78
N ILE A 295 -0.44 7.55 -10.79
CA ILE A 295 0.79 6.89 -11.26
C ILE A 295 1.96 7.82 -10.98
N SER A 296 2.97 7.30 -10.29
CA SER A 296 4.18 8.01 -9.90
C SER A 296 5.42 7.28 -10.39
N ILE A 297 6.52 8.02 -10.54
CA ILE A 297 7.86 7.46 -10.59
C ILE A 297 8.43 7.50 -9.18
N GLU A 298 9.04 6.41 -8.74
CA GLU A 298 9.47 6.23 -7.36
C GLU A 298 10.95 5.84 -7.29
N PRO A 299 11.89 6.82 -7.30
CA PRO A 299 13.26 6.60 -6.91
C PRO A 299 13.36 6.35 -5.41
N GLY A 300 14.29 5.48 -5.04
CA GLY A 300 14.55 5.14 -3.65
C GLY A 300 15.87 4.44 -3.42
N PHE A 301 16.10 4.08 -2.18
CA PHE A 301 17.23 3.23 -1.79
C PHE A 301 16.84 2.30 -0.66
N GLN A 302 17.62 1.25 -0.53
CA GLN A 302 17.59 0.34 0.60
C GLN A 302 19.02 0.10 1.09
N TYR A 303 19.19 0.08 2.39
CA TYR A 303 20.47 -0.19 3.04
C TYR A 303 20.34 -1.31 4.06
N VAL A 304 21.11 -2.36 3.85
CA VAL A 304 21.13 -3.57 4.70
C VAL A 304 22.43 -3.61 5.49
N HIS A 305 22.31 -3.69 6.81
CA HIS A 305 23.45 -3.84 7.71
C HIS A 305 23.14 -4.80 8.86
N GLY A 306 23.76 -5.98 8.85
CA GLY A 306 23.44 -7.05 9.79
C GLY A 306 22.00 -7.50 9.66
N GLY A 307 21.27 -7.51 10.78
CA GLY A 307 19.83 -7.79 10.82
C GLY A 307 18.93 -6.58 10.51
N SER A 308 19.53 -5.40 10.30
CA SER A 308 18.80 -4.15 10.06
C SER A 308 18.66 -3.87 8.57
N VAL A 309 17.45 -3.45 8.17
CA VAL A 309 17.15 -2.96 6.82
C VAL A 309 16.50 -1.58 6.94
N PHE A 310 17.06 -0.62 6.22
CA PHE A 310 16.50 0.72 6.07
C PHE A 310 16.09 0.94 4.63
N SER A 311 14.94 1.54 4.37
CA SER A 311 14.58 2.00 3.03
C SER A 311 13.96 3.40 3.07
N ALA A 312 14.14 4.13 1.98
CA ALA A 312 13.40 5.36 1.74
C ALA A 312 13.13 5.53 0.24
N GLN A 313 11.93 6.01 -0.07
CA GLN A 313 11.45 6.21 -1.44
C GLN A 313 10.61 7.48 -1.51
N VAL A 314 10.58 8.08 -2.69
CA VAL A 314 9.75 9.27 -2.96
C VAL A 314 9.01 9.05 -4.28
N GLY A 315 7.73 8.79 -4.20
CA GLY A 315 6.87 8.73 -5.37
C GLY A 315 6.47 10.13 -5.82
N LYS A 316 6.86 10.55 -7.04
CA LYS A 316 6.39 11.78 -7.68
C LYS A 316 5.30 11.42 -8.69
N ALA A 317 4.06 11.83 -8.43
CA ALA A 317 2.94 11.54 -9.31
C ALA A 317 3.03 12.39 -10.59
N PHE A 318 2.92 11.73 -11.74
CA PHE A 318 2.88 12.37 -13.05
C PHE A 318 1.52 12.17 -13.76
N TYR A 319 0.71 11.21 -13.32
CA TYR A 319 -0.65 11.02 -13.82
C TYR A 319 -1.61 10.79 -12.65
N ARG A 320 -2.80 11.36 -12.76
CA ARG A 320 -3.89 11.23 -11.79
C ARG A 320 -5.21 11.16 -12.53
N ASP A 321 -6.10 10.32 -12.05
CA ASP A 321 -7.44 10.22 -12.59
C ASP A 321 -8.46 10.00 -11.47
N ARG A 322 -9.36 10.96 -11.29
CA ARG A 322 -10.54 10.83 -10.44
C ARG A 322 -11.71 10.38 -11.31
N THR A 323 -11.95 9.10 -11.30
CA THR A 323 -12.97 8.50 -12.15
C THR A 323 -14.37 8.57 -11.52
N ARG A 324 -15.40 8.24 -12.29
CA ARG A 324 -16.79 8.30 -11.82
C ARG A 324 -17.08 7.15 -10.87
N SER A 325 -17.66 7.45 -9.70
CA SER A 325 -18.26 6.44 -8.82
C SER A 325 -19.57 5.91 -9.41
N VAL A 326 -20.11 4.83 -8.83
CA VAL A 326 -21.43 4.33 -9.24
C VAL A 326 -22.52 5.39 -9.07
N PRO A 327 -22.62 6.10 -7.93
CA PRO A 327 -23.54 7.23 -7.81
C PRO A 327 -23.29 8.36 -8.81
N ASP A 328 -22.01 8.68 -9.13
CA ASP A 328 -21.71 9.70 -10.16
C ASP A 328 -22.31 9.30 -11.52
N VAL A 329 -22.20 8.02 -11.90
CA VAL A 329 -22.73 7.51 -13.16
C VAL A 329 -24.26 7.58 -13.18
N ILE A 330 -24.92 7.12 -12.10
CA ILE A 330 -26.39 7.09 -11.99
C ILE A 330 -26.96 8.51 -12.05
N ASN A 331 -26.32 9.47 -11.37
CA ASN A 331 -26.77 10.86 -11.31
C ASN A 331 -26.31 11.73 -12.49
N GLY A 332 -25.60 11.16 -13.47
CA GLY A 332 -25.03 11.91 -14.60
C GLY A 332 -23.90 12.89 -14.22
N GLY A 333 -23.42 12.83 -12.96
CA GLY A 333 -22.38 13.71 -12.43
C GLY A 333 -20.96 13.18 -12.55
N HIS A 334 -20.01 13.96 -12.09
CA HIS A 334 -18.61 13.56 -11.88
C HIS A 334 -18.04 14.33 -10.68
N GLY A 335 -17.80 13.64 -9.59
CA GLY A 335 -17.18 14.25 -8.42
C GLY A 335 -15.69 14.52 -8.62
N ASP A 336 -15.13 15.36 -7.76
CA ASP A 336 -13.68 15.61 -7.70
C ASP A 336 -13.02 14.93 -6.49
N ALA A 337 -11.70 14.85 -6.52
CA ALA A 337 -10.87 14.43 -5.39
C ALA A 337 -9.52 15.15 -5.38
N ALA A 338 -9.00 15.39 -4.17
CA ALA A 338 -7.66 15.93 -3.99
C ALA A 338 -6.60 14.81 -4.07
N PHE A 339 -5.52 15.07 -4.80
CA PHE A 339 -4.38 14.18 -4.96
C PHE A 339 -3.09 14.82 -4.44
N ALA A 340 -2.14 13.99 -4.04
CA ALA A 340 -0.80 14.40 -3.69
C ALA A 340 0.10 14.52 -4.93
N ASP A 341 1.10 15.40 -4.85
CA ASP A 341 2.20 15.45 -5.81
C ASP A 341 3.29 14.44 -5.44
N TYR A 342 3.52 14.28 -4.15
CA TYR A 342 4.56 13.41 -3.61
C TYR A 342 3.99 12.49 -2.54
N VAL A 343 4.49 11.26 -2.55
CA VAL A 343 4.34 10.31 -1.46
C VAL A 343 5.74 9.98 -0.95
N TRP A 344 5.98 10.22 0.33
CA TRP A 344 7.23 9.92 1.00
C TRP A 344 7.08 8.64 1.80
N LEU A 345 7.96 7.71 1.58
CA LEU A 345 7.98 6.41 2.24
C LEU A 345 9.33 6.20 2.90
N ALA A 346 9.32 5.70 4.11
CA ALA A 346 10.52 5.24 4.80
C ALA A 346 10.18 4.00 5.62
N SER A 347 11.10 3.07 5.73
CA SER A 347 10.92 1.93 6.60
C SER A 347 12.22 1.52 7.29
N TYR A 348 12.05 0.90 8.44
CA TYR A 348 13.10 0.20 9.16
C TYR A 348 12.58 -1.15 9.59
N SER A 349 13.34 -2.20 9.36
CA SER A 349 13.06 -3.51 9.93
C SER A 349 14.30 -4.12 10.57
N TYR A 350 14.07 -4.92 11.60
CA TYR A 350 15.11 -5.65 12.31
C TYR A 350 14.73 -7.11 12.44
N ARG A 351 15.64 -7.95 11.98
CA ARG A 351 15.50 -9.42 12.02
C ARG A 351 16.33 -9.99 13.13
N PHE A 352 15.75 -10.92 13.86
CA PHE A 352 16.43 -11.67 14.92
C PHE A 352 15.96 -13.12 14.93
N SER A 353 16.86 -14.01 15.32
CA SER A 353 16.52 -15.41 15.48
C SER A 353 15.84 -15.64 16.83
N SER A 354 14.88 -16.54 16.86
CA SER A 354 14.19 -16.91 18.10
C SER A 354 15.18 -17.54 19.10
N PRO A 355 15.17 -17.11 20.37
CA PRO A 355 15.90 -17.81 21.41
C PRO A 355 15.36 -19.23 21.65
N PHE A 356 14.17 -19.54 21.14
CA PHE A 356 13.53 -20.85 21.21
C PHE A 356 13.79 -21.70 19.95
N HIS A 357 14.88 -21.44 19.24
CA HIS A 357 15.28 -22.26 18.11
C HIS A 357 15.57 -23.67 18.60
N HIS A 358 14.56 -24.55 18.55
CA HIS A 358 14.80 -25.98 18.73
C HIS A 358 15.62 -26.45 17.52
N GLN A 359 16.91 -26.71 17.74
CA GLN A 359 17.73 -27.44 16.76
C GLN A 359 16.98 -28.71 16.44
N THR A 360 16.58 -28.87 15.19
CA THR A 360 15.94 -30.10 14.78
C THR A 360 16.96 -31.25 14.88
N PRO A 361 16.53 -32.49 15.08
CA PRO A 361 17.47 -33.63 15.06
C PRO A 361 18.39 -33.70 13.82
N ALA A 362 17.95 -33.11 12.69
CA ALA A 362 18.75 -32.97 11.48
C ALA A 362 19.88 -31.95 11.63
N ASP A 363 19.74 -30.91 12.43
CA ASP A 363 20.80 -29.92 12.68
C ASP A 363 21.91 -30.53 13.57
N HIS A 364 21.54 -31.39 14.53
CA HIS A 364 22.49 -32.17 15.32
C HIS A 364 23.26 -33.15 14.46
N ALA A 365 22.60 -33.85 13.53
CA ALA A 365 23.24 -34.81 12.64
C ALA A 365 24.26 -34.13 11.70
N MET A 366 23.97 -32.92 11.19
CA MET A 366 24.93 -32.14 10.38
C MET A 366 26.09 -31.58 11.20
N ALA A 367 25.86 -31.17 12.43
CA ALA A 367 26.89 -30.66 13.32
C ALA A 367 27.88 -31.80 13.72
N ASP A 368 27.37 -32.99 13.98
CA ASP A 368 28.18 -34.16 14.28
C ASP A 368 28.96 -34.69 13.05
N HIS A 369 28.35 -34.63 11.86
CA HIS A 369 29.04 -34.99 10.61
C HIS A 369 30.20 -34.02 10.31
N ASN A 370 30.04 -32.72 10.57
CA ASN A 370 31.11 -31.74 10.40
C ASN A 370 32.22 -31.88 11.46
N LYS A 371 31.89 -32.29 12.69
CA LYS A 371 32.87 -32.59 13.72
C LYS A 371 33.70 -33.84 13.39
N LEU A 372 33.08 -34.90 12.87
CA LEU A 372 33.74 -36.11 12.42
C LEU A 372 34.65 -35.86 11.20
N ALA A 373 34.21 -35.03 10.25
CA ALA A 373 35.02 -34.64 9.10
C ALA A 373 36.26 -33.81 9.49
N SER A 374 36.16 -32.97 10.51
CA SER A 374 37.27 -32.15 11.01
C SER A 374 38.26 -32.93 11.91
N ALA A 375 37.82 -34.06 12.49
CA ALA A 375 38.67 -34.95 13.33
C ALA A 375 39.48 -35.98 12.52
N GLY A 376 39.09 -36.23 11.25
CA GLY A 376 39.78 -37.19 10.35
C GLY A 376 40.94 -36.60 9.52
N THR A 377 41.29 -35.33 9.73
CA THR A 377 42.37 -34.62 9.00
C THR A 377 43.54 -34.23 9.94
N ARG A 378 43.91 -35.07 10.89
CA ARG A 378 45.17 -34.93 11.62
C ARG A 378 46.03 -36.15 11.42
#